data_046be3d59fd8c65b00eee52bedd914d4
#
_entry.id   046be3d59fd8c65b00eee52bedd914d4
#
_cell.length_a   1.000
_cell.length_b   1.000
_cell.length_c   1.000
_cell.angle_alpha   90.00
_cell.angle_beta   90.00
_cell.angle_gamma   90.00
#
_symmetry.space_group_name_H-M   'P 1'
#
loop_
_entity.id
_entity.type
_entity.pdbx_description
1 polymer ?
#
loop_
_entity_poly.entity_id
_entity_poly.type
_entity_poly.pdbx_seq_one_letter_code
_entity_poly.pdbx_strand_id
1 'polypeptide(L)'
;MMELPDVVILPSCPFPSLSWYRASLSEGEVFLDIHENYVKQTERNRIFISDAQGAKFITLPVYRRNLDSRAVSDIVFTEAMNPKVMMKHISTAYKSAPFFEHFEDELREFFEKHGLPGKSLLEFNIASLQWVQEMIGLGKVDGLTKTSSFLSLNNIYGGDYRVKGALSNEVWSFKKYPQTFEDRNGFIDNLSVLDALFHDPNEVENWCLETYIRGQKN
;
A
#
# COMPACT_ATOMS: atom_id res chain seq x y z
N MET A 1 22.89 1.02 8.20
CA MET A 1 21.57 0.59 7.68
C MET A 1 20.83 -0.01 8.85
N MET A 2 19.60 0.40 9.10
CA MET A 2 18.84 -0.12 10.24
C MET A 2 18.41 -1.56 9.93
N GLU A 3 18.73 -2.48 10.83
CA GLU A 3 18.27 -3.87 10.72
C GLU A 3 16.77 -3.90 11.05
N LEU A 4 15.97 -4.32 10.08
CA LEU A 4 14.59 -4.71 10.32
C LEU A 4 14.59 -6.09 11.02
N PRO A 5 13.47 -6.47 11.68
CA PRO A 5 13.36 -7.80 12.28
C PRO A 5 13.64 -8.93 11.28
N ASP A 6 14.20 -10.04 11.77
CA ASP A 6 14.49 -11.24 10.96
C ASP A 6 13.25 -11.85 10.32
N VAL A 7 12.09 -11.61 10.91
CA VAL A 7 10.78 -12.04 10.39
C VAL A 7 9.87 -10.84 10.29
N VAL A 8 9.33 -10.61 9.11
CA VAL A 8 8.38 -9.53 8.79
C VAL A 8 7.07 -10.14 8.31
N ILE A 9 5.94 -9.72 8.92
CA ILE A 9 4.60 -10.11 8.48
C ILE A 9 3.83 -8.88 8.05
N LEU A 10 3.41 -8.86 6.79
CA LEU A 10 2.74 -7.76 6.15
C LEU A 10 1.25 -8.06 5.92
N PRO A 11 0.38 -7.06 6.12
CA PRO A 11 -1.01 -7.14 5.67
C PRO A 11 -1.09 -7.02 4.15
N SER A 12 -2.16 -7.57 3.56
CA SER A 12 -2.48 -7.29 2.17
C SER A 12 -3.13 -5.90 2.05
N CYS A 13 -2.53 -5.01 1.25
CA CYS A 13 -3.01 -3.63 1.04
C CYS A 13 -3.00 -3.25 -0.43
N PRO A 14 -3.97 -2.43 -0.91
CA PRO A 14 -4.00 -1.92 -2.27
C PRO A 14 -2.99 -0.78 -2.43
N PHE A 15 -2.04 -0.90 -3.36
CA PHE A 15 -1.01 0.13 -3.57
C PHE A 15 -0.48 0.72 -2.26
N PRO A 16 0.18 -0.10 -1.42
CA PRO A 16 0.49 0.26 -0.03
C PRO A 16 1.37 1.50 0.09
N SER A 17 1.50 1.98 1.32
CA SER A 17 2.37 3.09 1.68
C SER A 17 3.85 2.74 1.59
N LEU A 18 4.71 3.77 1.58
CA LEU A 18 6.17 3.59 1.54
C LEU A 18 6.71 2.80 2.74
N SER A 19 6.07 2.92 3.93
CA SER A 19 6.45 2.11 5.10
C SER A 19 6.23 0.62 4.89
N TRP A 20 5.16 0.24 4.18
CA TRP A 20 4.90 -1.14 3.81
C TRP A 20 6.01 -1.69 2.89
N TYR A 21 6.36 -0.91 1.85
CA TYR A 21 7.45 -1.31 0.95
C TYR A 21 8.79 -1.34 1.67
N ARG A 22 9.08 -0.36 2.54
CA ARG A 22 10.31 -0.41 3.35
C ARG A 22 10.38 -1.68 4.19
N ALA A 23 9.28 -2.08 4.82
CA ALA A 23 9.22 -3.32 5.59
C ALA A 23 9.38 -4.57 4.69
N SER A 24 8.83 -4.55 3.47
CA SER A 24 8.97 -5.65 2.51
C SER A 24 10.39 -5.83 1.94
N LEU A 25 11.23 -4.79 2.04
CA LEU A 25 12.64 -4.83 1.65
C LEU A 25 13.57 -5.29 2.80
N SER A 26 13.03 -5.95 3.82
CA SER A 26 13.85 -6.58 4.87
C SER A 26 14.76 -7.67 4.29
N GLU A 27 15.96 -7.80 4.85
CA GLU A 27 16.88 -8.89 4.52
C GLU A 27 16.44 -10.25 5.11
N GLY A 28 15.54 -10.23 6.11
CA GLY A 28 14.97 -11.40 6.73
C GLY A 28 13.84 -12.05 5.93
N GLU A 29 13.13 -12.98 6.56
CA GLU A 29 11.97 -13.63 5.96
C GLU A 29 10.75 -12.69 5.95
N VAL A 30 10.18 -12.44 4.78
CA VAL A 30 9.01 -11.58 4.62
C VAL A 30 7.79 -12.39 4.20
N PHE A 31 6.75 -12.33 5.02
CA PHE A 31 5.49 -13.01 4.79
C PHE A 31 4.38 -12.02 4.45
N LEU A 32 3.61 -12.33 3.40
CA LEU A 32 2.32 -11.70 3.14
C LEU A 32 1.23 -12.57 3.77
N ASP A 33 0.56 -12.06 4.80
CA ASP A 33 -0.50 -12.84 5.45
C ASP A 33 -1.82 -12.75 4.68
N ILE A 34 -2.12 -13.81 3.94
CA ILE A 34 -3.36 -13.97 3.19
C ILE A 34 -4.50 -14.57 4.02
N HIS A 35 -4.21 -15.00 5.26
CA HIS A 35 -5.15 -15.56 6.23
C HIS A 35 -5.51 -14.61 7.37
N GLU A 36 -5.05 -13.35 7.28
CA GLU A 36 -5.31 -12.35 8.30
C GLU A 36 -6.81 -12.00 8.43
N ASN A 37 -7.15 -11.48 9.59
CA ASN A 37 -8.46 -10.89 9.79
C ASN A 37 -8.54 -9.48 9.20
N TYR A 38 -9.61 -9.20 8.48
CA TYR A 38 -9.87 -7.85 7.98
C TYR A 38 -10.13 -6.87 9.12
N VAL A 39 -9.31 -5.82 9.20
CA VAL A 39 -9.43 -4.74 10.18
C VAL A 39 -9.93 -3.48 9.47
N LYS A 40 -11.09 -2.96 9.90
CA LYS A 40 -11.67 -1.72 9.37
C LYS A 40 -10.79 -0.51 9.67
N GLN A 41 -10.86 0.51 8.81
CA GLN A 41 -10.13 1.77 8.97
C GLN A 41 -8.60 1.58 9.01
N THR A 42 -8.08 0.70 8.16
CA THR A 42 -6.67 0.47 7.91
C THR A 42 -6.39 0.60 6.42
N GLU A 43 -5.13 0.46 6.02
CA GLU A 43 -4.73 0.49 4.61
C GLU A 43 -5.26 -0.70 3.78
N ARG A 44 -5.87 -1.73 4.40
CA ARG A 44 -6.34 -2.95 3.69
C ARG A 44 -7.34 -2.69 2.57
N ASN A 45 -8.13 -1.61 2.68
CA ASN A 45 -9.05 -1.17 1.62
C ASN A 45 -8.95 0.33 1.35
N ARG A 46 -7.79 0.93 1.60
CA ARG A 46 -7.57 2.37 1.44
C ARG A 46 -6.23 2.64 0.76
N ILE A 47 -6.25 3.55 -0.20
CA ILE A 47 -5.05 4.10 -0.84
C ILE A 47 -4.85 5.51 -0.30
N PHE A 48 -3.71 5.79 0.31
CA PHE A 48 -3.41 7.07 0.93
C PHE A 48 -2.71 7.99 -0.07
N ILE A 49 -3.38 9.07 -0.47
CA ILE A 49 -2.90 10.01 -1.50
C ILE A 49 -2.89 11.46 -0.99
N SER A 50 -2.27 12.34 -1.77
CA SER A 50 -2.33 13.79 -1.60
C SER A 50 -3.01 14.46 -2.78
N ASP A 51 -3.87 15.46 -2.52
CA ASP A 51 -4.37 16.36 -3.53
C ASP A 51 -4.25 17.84 -3.12
N ALA A 52 -4.84 18.74 -3.87
CA ALA A 52 -4.81 20.17 -3.59
C ALA A 52 -5.37 20.58 -2.21
N GLN A 53 -6.09 19.71 -1.53
CA GLN A 53 -6.68 19.92 -0.21
C GLN A 53 -5.90 19.22 0.92
N GLY A 54 -4.84 18.50 0.58
CA GLY A 54 -4.00 17.76 1.53
C GLY A 54 -4.16 16.24 1.42
N ALA A 55 -3.76 15.57 2.50
CA ALA A 55 -3.80 14.11 2.58
C ALA A 55 -5.23 13.57 2.66
N LYS A 56 -5.51 12.50 1.92
CA LYS A 56 -6.80 11.80 1.96
C LYS A 56 -6.68 10.32 1.61
N PHE A 57 -7.71 9.55 1.95
CA PHE A 57 -7.84 8.17 1.52
C PHE A 57 -8.82 8.03 0.35
N ILE A 58 -8.43 7.31 -0.68
CA ILE A 58 -9.37 6.66 -1.59
C ILE A 58 -9.80 5.36 -0.91
N THR A 59 -11.05 5.27 -0.50
CA THR A 59 -11.58 4.08 0.16
C THR A 59 -12.26 3.18 -0.85
N LEU A 60 -11.79 1.95 -0.97
CA LEU A 60 -12.42 0.92 -1.80
C LEU A 60 -13.66 0.41 -1.05
N PRO A 61 -14.85 0.47 -1.66
CA PRO A 61 -16.10 0.09 -1.01
C PRO A 61 -16.25 -1.43 -0.94
N VAL A 62 -16.23 -1.97 0.28
CA VAL A 62 -16.22 -3.42 0.52
C VAL A 62 -17.29 -3.87 1.52
N TYR A 63 -17.67 -5.14 1.43
CA TYR A 63 -18.49 -5.82 2.43
C TYR A 63 -17.99 -7.25 2.68
N ARG A 64 -18.45 -7.89 3.74
CA ARG A 64 -18.17 -9.29 4.03
C ARG A 64 -19.15 -10.18 3.29
N ARG A 65 -18.66 -11.11 2.48
CA ARG A 65 -19.47 -12.14 1.84
C ARG A 65 -20.03 -13.12 2.87
N ASN A 66 -19.20 -13.51 3.83
CA ASN A 66 -19.58 -14.37 4.94
C ASN A 66 -19.57 -13.56 6.26
N LEU A 67 -20.73 -13.37 6.89
CA LEU A 67 -20.87 -12.56 8.11
C LEU A 67 -20.23 -13.21 9.33
N ASP A 68 -20.11 -14.54 9.34
CA ASP A 68 -19.49 -15.30 10.44
C ASP A 68 -17.96 -15.32 10.33
N SER A 69 -17.40 -14.97 9.18
CA SER A 69 -15.96 -14.91 8.94
C SER A 69 -15.43 -13.48 9.13
N ARG A 70 -14.19 -13.38 9.61
CA ARG A 70 -13.41 -12.14 9.63
C ARG A 70 -12.24 -12.16 8.66
N ALA A 71 -12.03 -13.27 7.96
CA ALA A 71 -10.91 -13.44 7.05
C ALA A 71 -10.94 -12.40 5.92
N VAL A 72 -9.78 -11.88 5.55
CA VAL A 72 -9.64 -10.93 4.44
C VAL A 72 -10.10 -11.55 3.11
N SER A 73 -9.99 -12.88 2.96
CA SER A 73 -10.47 -13.64 1.80
C SER A 73 -11.99 -13.56 1.58
N ASP A 74 -12.77 -13.26 2.63
CA ASP A 74 -14.22 -13.11 2.57
C ASP A 74 -14.68 -11.66 2.30
N ILE A 75 -13.74 -10.75 2.07
CA ILE A 75 -14.03 -9.36 1.75
C ILE A 75 -14.10 -9.19 0.23
N VAL A 76 -15.21 -8.64 -0.25
CA VAL A 76 -15.47 -8.37 -1.66
C VAL A 76 -15.96 -6.95 -1.89
N PHE A 77 -15.80 -6.44 -3.10
CA PHE A 77 -16.28 -5.11 -3.47
C PHE A 77 -17.80 -5.06 -3.54
N THR A 78 -18.38 -3.94 -3.06
CA THR A 78 -19.80 -3.64 -3.20
C THR A 78 -20.16 -3.20 -4.63
N GLU A 79 -21.47 -3.06 -4.92
CA GLU A 79 -21.96 -2.48 -6.18
C GLU A 79 -21.54 -1.01 -6.38
N ALA A 80 -21.09 -0.33 -5.33
CA ALA A 80 -20.55 1.02 -5.42
C ALA A 80 -19.10 1.08 -5.96
N MET A 81 -18.43 -0.06 -6.11
CA MET A 81 -17.09 -0.10 -6.70
C MET A 81 -17.17 0.23 -8.19
N ASN A 82 -16.45 1.28 -8.59
CA ASN A 82 -16.47 1.77 -9.97
C ASN A 82 -15.05 2.18 -10.41
N PRO A 83 -14.44 1.47 -11.36
CA PRO A 83 -13.09 1.76 -11.88
C PRO A 83 -12.91 3.21 -12.32
N LYS A 84 -13.88 3.77 -13.04
CA LYS A 84 -13.82 5.15 -13.54
C LYS A 84 -13.80 6.19 -12.42
N VAL A 85 -14.53 5.91 -11.32
CA VAL A 85 -14.51 6.79 -10.13
C VAL A 85 -13.17 6.70 -9.43
N MET A 86 -12.60 5.50 -9.27
CA MET A 86 -11.27 5.32 -8.68
C MET A 86 -10.20 6.05 -9.49
N MET A 87 -10.18 5.85 -10.80
CA MET A 87 -9.25 6.55 -11.69
C MET A 87 -9.45 8.07 -11.66
N LYS A 88 -10.69 8.57 -11.58
CA LYS A 88 -10.94 10.00 -11.45
C LYS A 88 -10.34 10.59 -10.17
N HIS A 89 -10.39 9.88 -9.06
CA HIS A 89 -9.73 10.33 -7.82
C HIS A 89 -8.21 10.42 -7.98
N ILE A 90 -7.59 9.42 -8.60
CA ILE A 90 -6.14 9.37 -8.84
C ILE A 90 -5.73 10.43 -9.85
N SER A 91 -6.38 10.52 -11.00
CA SER A 91 -6.03 11.50 -12.04
C SER A 91 -6.25 12.95 -11.58
N THR A 92 -7.27 13.22 -10.75
CA THR A 92 -7.46 14.55 -10.17
C THR A 92 -6.30 14.95 -9.24
N ALA A 93 -5.71 13.99 -8.54
CA ALA A 93 -4.58 14.22 -7.65
C ALA A 93 -3.24 14.32 -8.40
N TYR A 94 -3.04 13.51 -9.46
CA TYR A 94 -1.70 13.28 -10.01
C TYR A 94 -1.50 13.61 -11.49
N LYS A 95 -2.51 14.11 -12.22
CA LYS A 95 -2.35 14.43 -13.66
C LYS A 95 -1.24 15.45 -13.97
N SER A 96 -0.80 16.23 -12.99
CA SER A 96 0.32 17.19 -13.12
C SER A 96 1.63 16.64 -12.55
N ALA A 97 1.66 15.42 -12.02
CA ALA A 97 2.89 14.76 -11.62
C ALA A 97 3.71 14.32 -12.85
N PRO A 98 5.05 14.42 -12.80
CA PRO A 98 5.90 14.28 -13.99
C PRO A 98 5.75 12.96 -14.75
N PHE A 99 5.48 11.87 -14.06
CA PHE A 99 5.41 10.53 -14.66
C PHE A 99 3.99 9.94 -14.69
N PHE A 100 2.96 10.67 -14.27
CA PHE A 100 1.60 10.13 -14.24
C PHE A 100 1.11 9.60 -15.59
N GLU A 101 1.36 10.34 -16.68
CA GLU A 101 0.95 9.97 -18.04
C GLU A 101 1.54 8.62 -18.48
N HIS A 102 2.74 8.25 -17.99
CA HIS A 102 3.37 6.98 -18.33
C HIS A 102 2.64 5.76 -17.75
N PHE A 103 1.89 5.95 -16.65
CA PHE A 103 1.23 4.87 -15.93
C PHE A 103 -0.29 4.94 -15.97
N GLU A 104 -0.86 6.00 -16.57
CA GLU A 104 -2.31 6.24 -16.51
C GLU A 104 -3.09 5.13 -17.19
N ASP A 105 -2.67 4.69 -18.38
CA ASP A 105 -3.42 3.70 -19.15
C ASP A 105 -3.32 2.30 -18.50
N GLU A 106 -2.13 1.87 -18.08
CA GLU A 106 -1.92 0.60 -17.37
C GLU A 106 -2.69 0.57 -16.05
N LEU A 107 -2.72 1.68 -15.32
CA LEU A 107 -3.48 1.77 -14.08
C LEU A 107 -4.99 1.75 -14.32
N ARG A 108 -5.46 2.34 -15.42
CA ARG A 108 -6.86 2.27 -15.86
C ARG A 108 -7.26 0.83 -16.16
N GLU A 109 -6.46 0.12 -16.97
CA GLU A 109 -6.67 -1.29 -17.28
C GLU A 109 -6.66 -2.16 -16.02
N PHE A 110 -5.75 -1.88 -15.08
CA PHE A 110 -5.71 -2.55 -13.78
C PHE A 110 -7.05 -2.42 -13.04
N PHE A 111 -7.58 -1.20 -12.89
CA PHE A 111 -8.86 -1.00 -12.20
C PHE A 111 -10.03 -1.63 -12.95
N GLU A 112 -10.07 -1.55 -14.28
CA GLU A 112 -11.12 -2.16 -15.11
C GLU A 112 -11.11 -3.69 -15.00
N LYS A 113 -9.94 -4.30 -14.85
CA LYS A 113 -9.78 -5.75 -14.71
C LYS A 113 -10.07 -6.23 -13.29
N HIS A 114 -9.59 -5.54 -12.28
CA HIS A 114 -9.58 -6.02 -10.90
C HIS A 114 -10.59 -5.32 -9.98
N GLY A 115 -10.98 -4.07 -10.28
CA GLY A 115 -11.81 -3.22 -9.44
C GLY A 115 -13.30 -3.29 -9.78
N LEU A 116 -13.89 -4.48 -9.90
CA LEU A 116 -15.30 -4.66 -10.26
C LEU A 116 -16.11 -5.16 -9.05
N PRO A 117 -17.43 -4.84 -8.98
CA PRO A 117 -18.32 -5.38 -7.96
C PRO A 117 -18.22 -6.90 -7.82
N GLY A 118 -18.29 -7.40 -6.59
CA GLY A 118 -18.21 -8.83 -6.26
C GLY A 118 -16.81 -9.46 -6.32
N LYS A 119 -15.81 -8.77 -6.88
CA LYS A 119 -14.42 -9.27 -6.86
C LYS A 119 -13.81 -9.22 -5.47
N SER A 120 -12.83 -10.08 -5.22
CA SER A 120 -12.12 -10.21 -3.95
C SER A 120 -11.21 -9.01 -3.70
N LEU A 121 -11.28 -8.44 -2.49
CA LEU A 121 -10.32 -7.43 -2.02
C LEU A 121 -8.91 -7.99 -1.94
N LEU A 122 -8.74 -9.20 -1.43
CA LEU A 122 -7.43 -9.85 -1.32
C LEU A 122 -6.75 -10.02 -2.68
N GLU A 123 -7.51 -10.51 -3.68
CA GLU A 123 -6.99 -10.67 -5.05
C GLU A 123 -6.61 -9.32 -5.67
N PHE A 124 -7.42 -8.28 -5.45
CA PHE A 124 -7.11 -6.92 -5.89
C PHE A 124 -5.82 -6.41 -5.24
N ASN A 125 -5.66 -6.60 -3.93
CA ASN A 125 -4.47 -6.17 -3.20
C ASN A 125 -3.23 -6.88 -3.72
N ILE A 126 -3.26 -8.20 -3.90
CA ILE A 126 -2.15 -8.97 -4.47
C ILE A 126 -1.82 -8.49 -5.89
N ALA A 127 -2.83 -8.31 -6.72
CA ALA A 127 -2.64 -7.82 -8.09
C ALA A 127 -2.02 -6.41 -8.12
N SER A 128 -2.36 -5.53 -7.15
CA SER A 128 -1.76 -4.19 -7.07
C SER A 128 -0.28 -4.22 -6.70
N LEU A 129 0.13 -5.17 -5.85
CA LEU A 129 1.55 -5.38 -5.54
C LEU A 129 2.31 -5.91 -6.77
N GLN A 130 1.73 -6.86 -7.51
CA GLN A 130 2.29 -7.39 -8.75
C GLN A 130 2.43 -6.29 -9.81
N TRP A 131 1.40 -5.45 -9.96
CA TRP A 131 1.44 -4.32 -10.89
C TRP A 131 2.62 -3.37 -10.58
N VAL A 132 2.84 -3.00 -9.31
CA VAL A 132 3.98 -2.16 -8.93
C VAL A 132 5.32 -2.85 -9.23
N GLN A 133 5.43 -4.15 -8.94
CA GLN A 133 6.63 -4.92 -9.27
C GLN A 133 6.90 -4.96 -10.78
N GLU A 134 5.86 -5.13 -11.61
CA GLU A 134 5.96 -5.13 -13.07
C GLU A 134 6.39 -3.76 -13.60
N MET A 135 5.85 -2.68 -13.03
CA MET A 135 6.13 -1.31 -13.50
C MET A 135 7.54 -0.82 -13.17
N ILE A 136 8.05 -1.09 -11.97
CA ILE A 136 9.32 -0.51 -11.49
C ILE A 136 10.25 -1.50 -10.80
N GLY A 137 9.92 -2.78 -10.79
CA GLY A 137 10.74 -3.80 -10.13
C GLY A 137 10.74 -3.74 -8.60
N LEU A 138 9.93 -2.86 -7.99
CA LEU A 138 9.91 -2.68 -6.55
C LEU A 138 9.18 -3.82 -5.84
N GLY A 139 9.83 -4.35 -4.81
CA GLY A 139 9.31 -5.47 -4.04
C GLY A 139 9.51 -6.81 -4.75
N LYS A 140 9.58 -7.86 -3.97
CA LYS A 140 9.66 -9.23 -4.48
C LYS A 140 8.35 -9.94 -4.19
N VAL A 141 7.25 -9.48 -4.83
CA VAL A 141 5.91 -10.03 -4.56
C VAL A 141 5.86 -11.54 -4.83
N ASP A 142 6.55 -11.99 -5.87
CA ASP A 142 6.72 -13.41 -6.17
C ASP A 142 7.65 -14.13 -5.18
N GLY A 143 8.47 -13.37 -4.46
CA GLY A 143 9.36 -13.86 -3.39
C GLY A 143 8.76 -13.72 -1.99
N LEU A 144 7.62 -13.03 -1.83
CA LEU A 144 6.91 -12.98 -0.56
C LEU A 144 6.28 -14.35 -0.28
N THR A 145 6.66 -14.96 0.82
CA THR A 145 6.04 -16.21 1.25
C THR A 145 4.61 -15.91 1.69
N LYS A 146 3.63 -16.41 0.90
CA LYS A 146 2.23 -16.36 1.33
C LYS A 146 2.07 -17.32 2.51
N THR A 147 1.45 -16.85 3.59
CA THR A 147 1.21 -17.71 4.74
C THR A 147 0.29 -18.89 4.39
N SER A 148 0.56 -20.05 4.96
CA SER A 148 -0.32 -21.23 4.84
C SER A 148 -1.46 -21.20 5.87
N SER A 149 -1.32 -20.39 6.92
CA SER A 149 -2.28 -20.18 7.99
C SER A 149 -2.02 -18.84 8.66
N PHE A 150 -2.94 -18.38 9.50
CA PHE A 150 -2.73 -17.17 10.30
C PHE A 150 -1.49 -17.31 11.21
N LEU A 151 -0.56 -16.37 11.10
CA LEU A 151 0.63 -16.30 11.96
C LEU A 151 0.35 -15.41 13.18
N SER A 152 0.67 -15.88 14.38
CA SER A 152 0.41 -15.16 15.63
C SER A 152 1.71 -14.60 16.22
N LEU A 153 2.12 -13.38 15.82
CA LEU A 153 3.25 -12.68 16.43
C LEU A 153 2.82 -11.48 17.30
N ASN A 154 1.86 -10.70 16.89
CA ASN A 154 1.26 -9.57 17.63
C ASN A 154 2.24 -8.50 18.17
N ASN A 155 3.39 -8.30 17.54
CA ASN A 155 4.39 -7.34 18.01
C ASN A 155 5.06 -6.60 16.84
N ILE A 156 4.92 -5.27 16.78
CA ILE A 156 5.54 -4.40 15.76
C ILE A 156 7.07 -4.54 15.77
N TYR A 157 7.69 -4.56 16.95
CA TYR A 157 9.15 -4.72 17.09
C TYR A 157 9.62 -6.13 16.74
N GLY A 158 8.71 -7.11 16.75
CA GLY A 158 8.94 -8.46 16.24
C GLY A 158 8.56 -8.63 14.76
N GLY A 159 8.30 -7.52 14.02
CA GLY A 159 8.02 -7.54 12.59
C GLY A 159 6.56 -7.77 12.19
N ASP A 160 5.61 -7.77 13.12
CA ASP A 160 4.18 -7.89 12.79
C ASP A 160 3.55 -6.54 12.45
N TYR A 161 3.52 -6.20 11.16
CA TYR A 161 2.94 -4.95 10.66
C TYR A 161 1.44 -5.03 10.35
N ARG A 162 0.76 -6.14 10.67
CA ARG A 162 -0.71 -6.26 10.57
C ARG A 162 -1.43 -5.49 11.67
N VAL A 163 -0.72 -5.15 12.75
CA VAL A 163 -1.25 -4.36 13.87
C VAL A 163 -1.68 -2.98 13.38
N LYS A 164 -2.88 -2.53 13.78
CA LYS A 164 -3.40 -1.22 13.38
C LYS A 164 -2.43 -0.10 13.81
N GLY A 165 -2.04 0.74 12.86
CA GLY A 165 -1.11 1.84 13.08
C GLY A 165 0.37 1.46 12.94
N ALA A 166 0.72 0.18 12.79
CA ALA A 166 2.11 -0.26 12.63
C ALA A 166 2.82 0.37 11.41
N LEU A 167 2.07 0.69 10.37
CA LEU A 167 2.54 1.34 9.15
C LEU A 167 2.28 2.86 9.14
N SER A 168 1.94 3.47 10.27
CA SER A 168 1.60 4.90 10.34
C SER A 168 2.82 5.82 10.45
N ASN A 169 2.61 7.09 10.18
CA ASN A 169 3.61 8.16 10.34
C ASN A 169 4.07 8.35 11.79
N GLU A 170 3.33 7.83 12.78
CA GLU A 170 3.74 7.85 14.18
C GLU A 170 4.92 6.90 14.44
N VAL A 171 4.97 5.80 13.70
CA VAL A 171 6.00 4.77 13.81
C VAL A 171 7.18 5.06 12.88
N TRP A 172 6.90 5.52 11.66
CA TRP A 172 7.90 5.67 10.61
C TRP A 172 8.29 7.12 10.36
N SER A 173 9.51 7.35 9.89
CA SER A 173 10.03 8.63 9.41
C SER A 173 10.56 8.47 8.00
N PHE A 174 10.35 9.49 7.19
CA PHE A 174 10.59 9.44 5.75
C PHE A 174 11.55 10.54 5.33
N LYS A 175 12.38 10.25 4.33
CA LYS A 175 13.09 11.29 3.59
C LYS A 175 12.08 12.01 2.70
N LYS A 176 12.22 13.32 2.61
CA LYS A 176 11.43 14.12 1.69
C LYS A 176 11.79 13.80 0.25
N TYR A 177 10.78 13.69 -0.59
CA TYR A 177 10.87 13.60 -2.04
C TYR A 177 9.88 14.62 -2.66
N PRO A 178 10.05 15.01 -3.95
CA PRO A 178 9.14 15.95 -4.58
C PRO A 178 7.69 15.47 -4.56
N GLN A 179 6.74 16.36 -4.25
CA GLN A 179 5.30 16.08 -4.29
C GLN A 179 4.56 17.20 -5.01
N THR A 180 3.54 16.86 -5.82
CA THR A 180 2.80 17.80 -6.67
C THR A 180 2.24 19.02 -5.91
N PHE A 181 1.85 18.85 -4.66
CA PHE A 181 1.23 19.91 -3.84
C PHE A 181 2.10 20.31 -2.64
N GLU A 182 3.41 20.04 -2.66
CA GLU A 182 4.30 20.36 -1.53
C GLU A 182 4.32 21.86 -1.20
N ASP A 183 4.27 22.72 -2.21
CA ASP A 183 4.23 24.19 -2.02
C ASP A 183 3.00 24.64 -1.24
N ARG A 184 1.89 23.93 -1.33
CA ARG A 184 0.62 24.27 -0.68
C ARG A 184 0.43 23.58 0.66
N ASN A 185 0.76 22.29 0.73
CA ASN A 185 0.43 21.43 1.87
C ASN A 185 1.64 21.10 2.74
N GLY A 186 2.85 21.45 2.31
CA GLY A 186 4.08 20.89 2.84
C GLY A 186 4.24 19.42 2.41
N PHE A 187 5.35 18.81 2.80
CA PHE A 187 5.60 17.40 2.54
C PHE A 187 4.68 16.52 3.40
N ILE A 188 4.01 15.58 2.76
CA ILE A 188 3.12 14.62 3.41
C ILE A 188 3.79 13.25 3.44
N ASP A 189 4.09 12.79 4.64
CA ASP A 189 4.76 11.52 4.91
C ASP A 189 3.88 10.32 4.51
N ASN A 190 4.54 9.24 4.08
CA ASN A 190 3.95 7.90 4.02
C ASN A 190 2.73 7.75 3.11
N LEU A 191 2.70 8.47 2.01
CA LEU A 191 1.68 8.26 0.99
C LEU A 191 1.83 6.88 0.33
N SER A 192 0.80 6.46 -0.39
CA SER A 192 0.84 5.29 -1.27
C SER A 192 2.07 5.34 -2.19
N VAL A 193 2.60 4.19 -2.53
CA VAL A 193 3.66 4.05 -3.53
C VAL A 193 3.32 4.73 -4.86
N LEU A 194 2.05 4.90 -5.19
CA LEU A 194 1.61 5.63 -6.38
C LEU A 194 2.08 7.09 -6.37
N ASP A 195 2.10 7.75 -5.19
CA ASP A 195 2.62 9.12 -5.09
C ASP A 195 4.08 9.17 -5.50
N ALA A 196 4.93 8.33 -4.92
CA ALA A 196 6.34 8.26 -5.26
C ALA A 196 6.57 7.86 -6.72
N LEU A 197 5.84 6.85 -7.22
CA LEU A 197 5.90 6.36 -8.60
C LEU A 197 5.64 7.47 -9.63
N PHE A 198 4.63 8.30 -9.40
CA PHE A 198 4.28 9.37 -10.33
C PHE A 198 5.24 10.56 -10.29
N HIS A 199 6.09 10.68 -9.26
CA HIS A 199 7.08 11.73 -9.15
C HIS A 199 8.46 11.33 -9.69
N ASP A 200 8.96 10.14 -9.34
CA ASP A 200 10.16 9.56 -9.98
C ASP A 200 10.22 8.03 -9.75
N PRO A 201 9.86 7.23 -10.77
CA PRO A 201 9.84 5.77 -10.67
C PRO A 201 11.21 5.15 -10.36
N ASN A 202 12.31 5.82 -10.73
CA ASN A 202 13.67 5.32 -10.53
C ASN A 202 14.16 5.49 -9.08
N GLU A 203 13.57 6.41 -8.34
CA GLU A 203 13.97 6.75 -6.96
C GLU A 203 13.09 6.10 -5.88
N VAL A 204 11.99 5.43 -6.24
CA VAL A 204 11.04 4.87 -5.27
C VAL A 204 11.72 3.91 -4.30
N GLU A 205 12.59 3.01 -4.79
CA GLU A 205 13.33 2.08 -3.93
C GLU A 205 14.26 2.81 -2.97
N ASN A 206 14.99 3.82 -3.44
CA ASN A 206 15.87 4.64 -2.60
C ASN A 206 15.08 5.35 -1.50
N TRP A 207 13.93 5.94 -1.82
CA TRP A 207 13.07 6.58 -0.83
C TRP A 207 12.51 5.60 0.19
N CYS A 208 12.17 4.38 -0.22
CA CYS A 208 11.81 3.31 0.71
C CYS A 208 12.98 2.96 1.64
N LEU A 209 14.19 2.76 1.12
CA LEU A 209 15.37 2.39 1.90
C LEU A 209 15.82 3.47 2.88
N GLU A 210 15.57 4.75 2.58
CA GLU A 210 15.83 5.89 3.45
C GLU A 210 14.74 6.12 4.52
N THR A 211 13.71 5.29 4.52
CA THR A 211 12.63 5.29 5.52
C THR A 211 13.05 4.44 6.74
N TYR A 212 12.80 4.93 7.95
CA TYR A 212 13.21 4.27 9.20
C TYR A 212 12.14 4.38 10.31
N ILE A 213 12.22 3.49 11.31
CA ILE A 213 11.33 3.52 12.47
C ILE A 213 11.79 4.63 13.43
N ARG A 214 10.86 5.50 13.85
CA ARG A 214 11.13 6.60 14.81
C ARG A 214 11.64 6.05 16.14
N GLY A 215 12.66 6.71 16.70
CA GLY A 215 13.27 6.31 17.96
C GLY A 215 14.39 5.28 17.84
N GLN A 216 14.58 4.66 16.70
CA GLN A 216 15.73 3.83 16.36
C GLN A 216 16.70 4.68 15.50
N LYS A 217 17.31 5.71 16.10
CA LYS A 217 18.38 6.46 15.41
C LYS A 217 19.67 5.64 15.46
N ASN A 218 20.34 5.55 14.30
CA ASN A 218 21.73 5.08 14.16
C ASN A 218 22.67 5.79 15.12
#